data_a8d339b7552c55dc582c71c8fadae9b2
#
_entry.id   a8d339b7552c55dc582c71c8fadae9b2
#
_cell.length_a   1.000
_cell.length_b   1.000
_cell.length_c   1.000
_cell.angle_alpha   90.00
_cell.angle_beta   90.00
_cell.angle_gamma   90.00
#
_symmetry.space_group_name_H-M   'P 1'
#
loop_
_entity.id
_entity.type
_entity.pdbx_description
1 polymer ?
#
loop_
_entity_poly.entity_id
_entity_poly.type
_entity_poly.pdbx_seq_one_letter_code
_entity_poly.pdbx_strand_id
1 'polypeptide(L)'
;LKSSDVSGNETERTIDFVVTDTEAPVINLTNGANVTVNYSSDFNLSNYVSVNDNYDGSIQPQVEGSVDTRKEDGTQTLTINATDSSGNKSTAQLNVNVKDTQAPTISLSKSEVTVNAGESLDLSKYLSSATDNKDGDLKSKVSIPSVSTSRAGTYTATYSVSDSEGNKAIASLSVKVKAIQVARTSRKSSVAVGTTSRPNYYGTSVIGAAYSRLGCPYVWGAEGPNTFDCSGLVKWCYAKAGKSLPHSSSAMKSSGTVISVSSAQPGD
;
A
#
# COMPACT_ATOMS: atom_id res chain seq x y z
N LEU A 1 14.60 8.42 79.29
CA LEU A 1 14.91 7.34 80.23
C LEU A 1 14.61 7.84 81.63
N LYS A 2 13.83 7.11 82.36
CA LYS A 2 13.62 7.34 83.79
C LYS A 2 14.25 6.22 84.59
N SER A 3 14.89 6.60 85.67
CA SER A 3 15.42 5.66 86.66
C SER A 3 15.06 6.18 88.03
N SER A 4 14.52 5.31 88.92
CA SER A 4 14.30 5.60 90.33
C SER A 4 15.14 4.69 91.20
N ASP A 5 15.62 5.27 92.36
CA ASP A 5 16.29 4.49 93.40
C ASP A 5 15.27 3.86 94.35
N VAL A 6 15.79 3.02 95.25
CA VAL A 6 14.91 2.34 96.29
C VAL A 6 14.27 3.29 97.26
N SER A 7 14.71 4.53 97.31
CA SER A 7 14.18 5.60 98.18
C SER A 7 13.14 6.48 97.49
N GLY A 8 12.83 6.20 96.22
CA GLY A 8 11.87 6.92 95.40
C GLY A 8 12.40 8.18 94.70
N ASN A 9 13.69 8.42 94.71
CA ASN A 9 14.28 9.52 93.93
C ASN A 9 14.31 9.18 92.48
N GLU A 10 13.73 10.04 91.63
CA GLU A 10 13.66 9.87 90.18
C GLU A 10 14.73 10.73 89.43
N THR A 11 15.39 10.13 88.46
CA THR A 11 16.22 10.85 87.54
C THR A 11 15.71 10.60 86.15
N GLU A 12 15.48 11.66 85.37
CA GLU A 12 15.04 11.60 83.98
C GLU A 12 16.15 12.15 83.10
N ARG A 13 16.48 11.37 82.06
CA ARG A 13 17.34 11.81 80.96
C ARG A 13 16.61 11.68 79.68
N THR A 14 16.51 12.77 78.92
CA THR A 14 16.07 12.78 77.55
C THR A 14 17.24 12.45 76.64
N ILE A 15 17.07 11.51 75.76
CA ILE A 15 17.99 11.18 74.67
C ILE A 15 17.24 11.52 73.39
N ASP A 16 17.78 12.48 72.65
CA ASP A 16 17.25 12.84 71.34
C ASP A 16 17.94 11.98 70.30
N PHE A 17 17.13 11.27 69.49
CA PHE A 17 17.63 10.54 68.33
C PHE A 17 17.30 11.38 67.10
N VAL A 18 18.34 11.71 66.33
CA VAL A 18 18.20 12.31 65.05
C VAL A 18 18.24 11.17 64.00
N VAL A 19 17.13 10.96 63.33
CA VAL A 19 17.06 10.09 62.16
C VAL A 19 17.42 10.92 60.96
N THR A 20 18.48 10.53 60.28
CA THR A 20 18.96 11.20 59.06
C THR A 20 18.87 10.22 57.91
N ASP A 21 18.24 10.63 56.82
CA ASP A 21 18.23 9.90 55.59
C ASP A 21 19.59 10.05 54.91
N THR A 22 20.20 8.93 54.52
CA THR A 22 21.51 8.87 53.89
C THR A 22 21.49 8.13 52.54
N GLU A 23 20.30 7.69 52.09
CA GLU A 23 20.14 7.02 50.83
C GLU A 23 19.86 8.04 49.74
N ALA A 24 20.41 7.81 48.56
CA ALA A 24 20.15 8.69 47.41
C ALA A 24 18.94 8.22 46.62
N PRO A 25 18.19 9.14 45.99
CA PRO A 25 17.05 8.78 45.12
C PRO A 25 17.42 7.79 44.02
N VAL A 26 16.53 6.86 43.75
CA VAL A 26 16.67 5.88 42.65
C VAL A 26 16.03 6.40 41.37
N ILE A 27 16.85 6.61 40.33
CA ILE A 27 16.38 6.98 39.00
C ILE A 27 16.13 5.71 38.20
N ASN A 28 14.86 5.46 37.84
CA ASN A 28 14.47 4.32 37.04
C ASN A 28 14.26 4.75 35.59
N LEU A 29 14.99 4.11 34.67
CA LEU A 29 14.85 4.26 33.22
C LEU A 29 13.99 3.10 32.67
N THR A 30 12.71 3.36 32.38
CA THR A 30 11.69 2.34 32.07
C THR A 30 12.09 1.44 30.90
N ASN A 31 12.73 2.01 29.88
CA ASN A 31 13.16 1.28 28.67
C ASN A 31 14.70 1.21 28.55
N GLY A 32 15.40 1.37 29.68
CA GLY A 32 16.87 1.42 29.72
C GLY A 32 17.43 2.79 29.33
N ALA A 33 18.75 2.88 29.30
CA ALA A 33 19.47 4.14 29.05
C ALA A 33 19.47 4.61 27.58
N ASN A 34 19.04 3.75 26.63
CA ASN A 34 19.01 4.06 25.21
C ASN A 34 17.63 3.82 24.66
N VAL A 35 16.97 4.86 24.18
CA VAL A 35 15.63 4.80 23.62
C VAL A 35 15.60 5.33 22.20
N THR A 36 14.71 4.77 21.37
CA THR A 36 14.42 5.30 20.04
C THR A 36 13.02 5.92 20.04
N VAL A 37 12.92 7.13 19.52
CA VAL A 37 11.67 7.84 19.33
C VAL A 37 11.44 8.11 17.85
N ASN A 38 10.18 8.17 17.43
CA ASN A 38 9.88 8.42 16.02
C ASN A 38 10.12 9.89 15.66
N TYR A 39 10.55 10.12 14.42
CA TYR A 39 10.72 11.46 13.86
C TYR A 39 9.42 12.28 13.99
N SER A 40 9.57 13.54 14.42
CA SER A 40 8.45 14.48 14.61
C SER A 40 7.35 14.03 15.58
N SER A 41 7.61 13.01 16.42
CA SER A 41 6.70 12.63 17.51
C SER A 41 6.86 13.54 18.73
N ASP A 42 5.83 13.58 19.58
CA ASP A 42 5.94 14.24 20.88
C ASP A 42 6.84 13.42 21.81
N PHE A 43 7.84 14.08 22.41
CA PHE A 43 8.68 13.48 23.42
C PHE A 43 8.22 13.91 24.82
N ASN A 44 7.82 12.94 25.66
CA ASN A 44 7.49 13.16 27.05
C ASN A 44 8.40 12.32 27.95
N LEU A 45 9.26 12.99 28.72
CA LEU A 45 10.25 12.35 29.58
C LEU A 45 9.61 11.41 30.61
N SER A 46 8.42 11.74 31.13
CA SER A 46 7.74 10.91 32.17
C SER A 46 7.40 9.50 31.69
N ASN A 47 7.41 9.24 30.37
CA ASN A 47 7.22 7.90 29.81
C ASN A 47 8.50 7.03 29.95
N TYR A 48 9.63 7.65 30.22
CA TYR A 48 10.93 7.00 30.22
C TYR A 48 11.65 7.05 31.56
N VAL A 49 11.30 8.02 32.42
CA VAL A 49 12.02 8.28 33.67
C VAL A 49 11.03 8.40 34.82
N SER A 50 11.32 7.69 35.91
CA SER A 50 10.70 7.90 37.21
C SER A 50 11.79 7.94 38.27
N VAL A 51 11.55 8.76 39.32
CA VAL A 51 12.49 8.89 40.45
C VAL A 51 11.72 8.65 41.73
N ASN A 52 12.26 7.75 42.56
CA ASN A 52 11.72 7.45 43.86
C ASN A 52 12.82 7.42 44.91
N ASP A 53 12.46 7.85 46.07
CA ASP A 53 13.29 7.81 47.27
C ASP A 53 12.60 7.03 48.38
N ASN A 54 13.37 6.43 49.29
CA ASN A 54 12.82 5.63 50.40
C ASN A 54 12.11 6.47 51.46
N TYR A 55 12.50 7.75 51.63
CA TYR A 55 11.95 8.68 52.61
C TYR A 55 11.02 9.71 51.96
N ASP A 56 11.44 10.36 50.89
CA ASP A 56 10.72 11.44 50.23
C ASP A 56 9.67 10.93 49.22
N GLY A 57 9.70 9.65 48.86
CA GLY A 57 8.81 9.07 47.84
C GLY A 57 9.13 9.54 46.43
N SER A 58 8.14 10.00 45.67
CA SER A 58 8.35 10.42 44.29
C SER A 58 8.99 11.81 44.21
N ILE A 59 10.11 11.93 43.53
CA ILE A 59 10.89 13.16 43.34
C ILE A 59 10.82 13.62 41.90
N GLN A 60 10.66 14.94 41.68
CA GLN A 60 10.78 15.52 40.33
C GLN A 60 12.25 15.76 39.99
N PRO A 61 12.79 15.11 38.94
CA PRO A 61 14.17 15.28 38.57
C PRO A 61 14.45 16.66 37.91
N GLN A 62 15.67 17.14 38.06
CA GLN A 62 16.21 18.21 37.23
C GLN A 62 16.84 17.59 35.98
N VAL A 63 16.55 18.16 34.82
CA VAL A 63 16.98 17.63 33.52
C VAL A 63 17.85 18.64 32.80
N GLU A 64 19.04 18.21 32.41
CA GLU A 64 19.94 18.97 31.56
C GLU A 64 19.94 18.38 30.15
N GLY A 65 19.86 19.24 29.12
CA GLY A 65 19.70 18.86 27.74
C GLY A 65 18.26 19.01 27.23
N SER A 66 18.08 18.72 25.97
CA SER A 66 16.77 18.73 25.31
C SER A 66 16.74 17.72 24.17
N VAL A 67 15.56 17.26 23.83
CA VAL A 67 15.34 16.36 22.68
C VAL A 67 14.61 17.11 21.59
N ASP A 68 15.21 17.19 20.41
CA ASP A 68 14.57 17.64 19.19
C ASP A 68 14.21 16.39 18.33
N THR A 69 12.95 16.05 18.29
CA THR A 69 12.46 14.89 17.56
C THR A 69 12.46 15.07 16.03
N ARG A 70 12.87 16.24 15.53
CA ARG A 70 13.08 16.50 14.10
C ARG A 70 14.54 16.41 13.69
N LYS A 71 15.43 16.07 14.63
CA LYS A 71 16.85 15.92 14.39
C LYS A 71 17.25 14.46 14.54
N GLU A 72 17.58 13.80 13.44
CA GLU A 72 18.02 12.40 13.42
C GLU A 72 19.54 12.23 13.55
N ASP A 73 20.31 13.33 13.51
CA ASP A 73 21.76 13.27 13.54
C ASP A 73 22.29 12.99 14.96
N GLY A 74 22.70 11.75 15.18
CA GLY A 74 23.39 11.32 16.39
C GLY A 74 22.46 11.08 17.58
N THR A 75 23.09 10.79 18.72
CA THR A 75 22.41 10.54 19.98
C THR A 75 22.25 11.85 20.76
N GLN A 76 21.03 12.17 21.15
CA GLN A 76 20.72 13.30 22.04
C GLN A 76 20.68 12.78 23.48
N THR A 77 21.53 13.32 24.34
CA THR A 77 21.66 12.84 25.72
C THR A 77 20.99 13.83 26.68
N LEU A 78 20.11 13.29 27.53
CA LEU A 78 19.58 14.00 28.69
C LEU A 78 20.32 13.53 29.93
N THR A 79 20.77 14.48 30.78
CA THR A 79 21.29 14.19 32.11
C THR A 79 20.18 14.42 33.12
N ILE A 80 19.83 13.38 33.85
CA ILE A 80 18.77 13.36 34.85
C ILE A 80 19.41 13.44 36.22
N ASN A 81 19.17 14.51 36.95
CA ASN A 81 19.69 14.74 38.30
C ASN A 81 18.52 14.68 39.30
N ALA A 82 18.67 13.95 40.36
CA ALA A 82 17.73 13.90 41.47
C ALA A 82 18.44 14.22 42.78
N THR A 83 17.76 14.97 43.63
CA THR A 83 18.23 15.33 44.98
C THR A 83 17.04 15.20 45.93
N ASP A 84 17.23 14.46 47.06
CA ASP A 84 16.24 14.35 48.10
C ASP A 84 16.24 15.57 49.04
N SER A 85 15.34 15.59 50.03
CA SER A 85 15.25 16.66 51.02
C SER A 85 16.43 16.67 51.99
N SER A 86 17.18 15.56 52.13
CA SER A 86 18.36 15.41 52.96
C SER A 86 19.66 15.79 52.24
N GLY A 87 19.59 16.05 50.93
CA GLY A 87 20.68 16.49 50.10
C GLY A 87 21.46 15.36 49.41
N ASN A 88 21.04 14.10 49.52
CA ASN A 88 21.61 12.99 48.80
C ASN A 88 21.26 13.09 47.31
N LYS A 89 22.19 12.69 46.41
CA LYS A 89 22.08 12.95 44.97
C LYS A 89 22.31 11.70 44.15
N SER A 90 21.57 11.59 43.07
CA SER A 90 21.79 10.62 41.99
C SER A 90 21.74 11.27 40.62
N THR A 91 22.42 10.65 39.67
CA THR A 91 22.48 11.10 38.29
C THR A 91 22.38 9.90 37.34
N ALA A 92 21.61 10.04 36.25
CA ALA A 92 21.54 9.06 35.18
C ALA A 92 21.56 9.76 33.83
N GLN A 93 21.89 9.04 32.76
CA GLN A 93 21.85 9.53 31.39
C GLN A 93 20.81 8.75 30.59
N LEU A 94 19.95 9.45 29.87
CA LEU A 94 19.05 8.91 28.88
C LEU A 94 19.50 9.35 27.48
N ASN A 95 19.87 8.39 26.66
CA ASN A 95 20.26 8.59 25.28
C ASN A 95 19.06 8.40 24.37
N VAL A 96 18.69 9.43 23.66
CA VAL A 96 17.54 9.43 22.75
C VAL A 96 18.03 9.45 21.31
N ASN A 97 17.69 8.42 20.55
CA ASN A 97 17.92 8.34 19.12
C ASN A 97 16.60 8.62 18.40
N VAL A 98 16.60 9.62 17.56
CA VAL A 98 15.45 9.92 16.70
C VAL A 98 15.59 9.15 15.41
N LYS A 99 14.55 8.45 15.00
CA LYS A 99 14.53 7.69 13.75
C LYS A 99 13.16 7.71 13.14
N ASP A 100 13.08 7.89 11.83
CA ASP A 100 11.81 7.70 11.15
C ASP A 100 11.51 6.22 10.96
N THR A 101 10.41 5.79 11.56
CA THR A 101 9.88 4.43 11.49
C THR A 101 8.45 4.40 10.95
N GLN A 102 7.94 5.57 10.54
CA GLN A 102 6.59 5.70 10.02
C GLN A 102 6.60 5.50 8.51
N ALA A 103 5.74 4.61 8.03
CA ALA A 103 5.58 4.43 6.60
C ALA A 103 4.78 5.58 5.98
N PRO A 104 5.07 5.94 4.72
CA PRO A 104 4.28 6.91 3.96
C PRO A 104 2.80 6.58 3.89
N THR A 105 1.97 7.56 3.64
CA THR A 105 0.54 7.39 3.42
C THR A 105 0.21 7.63 1.95
N ILE A 106 -0.38 6.62 1.28
CA ILE A 106 -0.87 6.73 -0.11
C ILE A 106 -2.39 6.93 -0.08
N SER A 107 -2.86 7.99 -0.74
CA SER A 107 -4.29 8.26 -0.92
C SER A 107 -4.70 8.09 -2.37
N LEU A 108 -5.74 7.32 -2.61
CA LEU A 108 -6.35 7.13 -3.92
C LEU A 108 -7.69 7.88 -3.97
N SER A 109 -8.01 8.47 -5.14
CA SER A 109 -9.27 9.19 -5.37
C SER A 109 -10.48 8.27 -5.45
N LYS A 110 -10.26 6.96 -5.67
CA LYS A 110 -11.29 5.91 -5.73
C LYS A 110 -10.73 4.60 -5.17
N SER A 111 -11.61 3.79 -4.60
CA SER A 111 -11.32 2.41 -4.21
C SER A 111 -11.63 1.41 -5.33
N GLU A 112 -12.47 1.80 -6.30
CA GLU A 112 -12.88 0.97 -7.42
C GLU A 112 -13.06 1.80 -8.69
N VAL A 113 -12.72 1.21 -9.84
CA VAL A 113 -12.98 1.73 -11.18
C VAL A 113 -13.54 0.63 -12.07
N THR A 114 -14.44 1.00 -12.96
CA THR A 114 -14.99 0.10 -13.96
C THR A 114 -14.65 0.61 -15.36
N VAL A 115 -14.12 -0.27 -16.21
CA VAL A 115 -13.80 -0.01 -17.62
C VAL A 115 -14.34 -1.13 -18.49
N ASN A 116 -14.48 -0.90 -19.80
CA ASN A 116 -14.83 -1.97 -20.72
C ASN A 116 -13.59 -2.74 -21.20
N ALA A 117 -13.77 -3.98 -21.61
CA ALA A 117 -12.68 -4.77 -22.17
C ALA A 117 -12.08 -4.07 -23.41
N GLY A 118 -10.73 -3.99 -23.44
CA GLY A 118 -9.98 -3.30 -24.49
C GLY A 118 -9.90 -1.78 -24.35
N GLU A 119 -10.54 -1.17 -23.37
CA GLU A 119 -10.44 0.26 -23.09
C GLU A 119 -9.10 0.59 -22.42
N SER A 120 -8.46 1.69 -22.79
CA SER A 120 -7.22 2.13 -22.16
C SER A 120 -7.50 2.63 -20.74
N LEU A 121 -6.66 2.22 -19.78
CA LEU A 121 -6.78 2.60 -18.37
C LEU A 121 -5.48 3.26 -17.91
N ASP A 122 -5.58 4.55 -17.58
CA ASP A 122 -4.49 5.31 -16.97
C ASP A 122 -4.69 5.35 -15.46
N LEU A 123 -3.91 4.55 -14.75
CA LEU A 123 -3.98 4.41 -13.30
C LEU A 123 -3.37 5.60 -12.56
N SER A 124 -2.53 6.43 -13.20
CA SER A 124 -1.93 7.62 -12.57
C SER A 124 -2.98 8.63 -12.11
N LYS A 125 -4.13 8.70 -12.80
CA LYS A 125 -5.25 9.59 -12.50
C LYS A 125 -5.95 9.32 -11.17
N TYR A 126 -5.76 8.12 -10.62
CA TYR A 126 -6.38 7.73 -9.36
C TYR A 126 -5.47 7.95 -8.14
N LEU A 127 -4.22 8.29 -8.33
CA LEU A 127 -3.30 8.67 -7.26
C LEU A 127 -3.55 10.12 -6.84
N SER A 128 -4.13 10.35 -5.66
CA SER A 128 -4.38 11.67 -5.11
C SER A 128 -3.13 12.26 -4.49
N SER A 129 -2.55 11.56 -3.53
CA SER A 129 -1.34 11.97 -2.81
C SER A 129 -0.53 10.78 -2.34
N ALA A 130 0.73 11.00 -2.06
CA ALA A 130 1.57 10.13 -1.26
C ALA A 130 2.44 11.04 -0.40
N THR A 131 2.32 10.96 0.92
CA THR A 131 3.00 11.86 1.85
C THR A 131 3.58 11.09 3.02
N ASP A 132 4.68 11.61 3.52
CA ASP A 132 5.40 11.11 4.66
C ASP A 132 5.68 12.24 5.67
N ASN A 133 5.84 11.90 6.95
CA ASN A 133 6.08 12.86 8.03
C ASN A 133 7.46 13.53 7.95
N LYS A 134 8.45 12.84 7.36
CA LYS A 134 9.81 13.32 7.17
C LYS A 134 10.10 13.71 5.73
N ASP A 135 9.81 12.81 4.78
CA ASP A 135 10.15 13.02 3.37
C ASP A 135 9.15 13.92 2.62
N GLY A 136 8.01 14.27 3.23
CA GLY A 136 7.02 15.16 2.64
C GLY A 136 6.28 14.53 1.45
N ASP A 137 6.25 15.20 0.31
CA ASP A 137 5.54 14.72 -0.90
C ASP A 137 6.35 13.67 -1.66
N LEU A 138 5.84 12.45 -1.65
CA LEU A 138 6.40 11.29 -2.36
C LEU A 138 5.59 10.88 -3.60
N LYS A 139 4.62 11.69 -4.04
CA LYS A 139 3.72 11.35 -5.15
C LYS A 139 4.47 10.95 -6.43
N SER A 140 5.56 11.62 -6.74
CA SER A 140 6.39 11.32 -7.92
C SER A 140 7.19 10.01 -7.80
N LYS A 141 7.38 9.50 -6.58
CA LYS A 141 8.11 8.26 -6.30
C LYS A 141 7.21 7.03 -6.22
N VAL A 142 5.88 7.19 -6.33
CA VAL A 142 4.93 6.07 -6.27
C VAL A 142 5.10 5.17 -7.48
N SER A 143 5.32 3.89 -7.24
CA SER A 143 5.25 2.85 -8.27
C SER A 143 3.80 2.62 -8.65
N ILE A 144 3.44 2.98 -9.89
CA ILE A 144 2.09 2.82 -10.42
C ILE A 144 2.03 1.51 -11.18
N PRO A 145 1.08 0.61 -10.85
CA PRO A 145 0.95 -0.67 -11.53
C PRO A 145 0.37 -0.51 -12.94
N SER A 146 0.45 -1.56 -13.74
CA SER A 146 -0.30 -1.71 -14.98
C SER A 146 -1.33 -2.83 -14.84
N VAL A 147 -2.51 -2.64 -15.42
CA VAL A 147 -3.59 -3.64 -15.45
C VAL A 147 -4.04 -3.83 -16.88
N SER A 148 -4.00 -5.09 -17.35
CA SER A 148 -4.52 -5.43 -18.68
C SER A 148 -6.04 -5.42 -18.66
N THR A 149 -6.64 -4.64 -19.55
CA THR A 149 -8.10 -4.57 -19.75
C THR A 149 -8.60 -5.52 -20.86
N SER A 150 -7.74 -6.36 -21.43
CA SER A 150 -8.07 -7.23 -22.58
C SER A 150 -9.16 -8.27 -22.26
N ARG A 151 -9.32 -8.67 -21.00
CA ARG A 151 -10.28 -9.67 -20.54
C ARG A 151 -11.20 -9.12 -19.46
N ALA A 152 -12.46 -9.47 -19.51
CA ALA A 152 -13.42 -9.17 -18.44
C ALA A 152 -13.01 -9.91 -17.16
N GLY A 153 -13.12 -9.23 -16.01
CA GLY A 153 -12.74 -9.74 -14.70
C GLY A 153 -12.54 -8.62 -13.69
N THR A 154 -12.20 -8.99 -12.47
CA THR A 154 -11.81 -8.04 -11.43
C THR A 154 -10.32 -8.21 -11.16
N TYR A 155 -9.59 -7.11 -11.22
CA TYR A 155 -8.14 -7.05 -11.04
C TYR A 155 -7.81 -6.09 -9.90
N THR A 156 -6.69 -6.30 -9.22
CA THR A 156 -6.20 -5.39 -8.19
C THR A 156 -4.98 -4.64 -8.71
N ALA A 157 -5.06 -3.33 -8.72
CA ALA A 157 -3.94 -2.44 -9.00
C ALA A 157 -3.31 -2.01 -7.67
N THR A 158 -2.05 -2.42 -7.41
CA THR A 158 -1.33 -2.15 -6.16
C THR A 158 -0.29 -1.06 -6.38
N TYR A 159 -0.53 0.11 -5.80
CA TYR A 159 0.42 1.22 -5.73
C TYR A 159 1.37 1.00 -4.56
N SER A 160 2.63 1.37 -4.69
CA SER A 160 3.59 1.28 -3.59
C SER A 160 4.60 2.42 -3.61
N VAL A 161 5.04 2.82 -2.43
CA VAL A 161 6.11 3.80 -2.24
C VAL A 161 6.89 3.45 -0.99
N SER A 162 8.16 3.81 -0.96
CA SER A 162 8.98 3.78 0.25
C SER A 162 9.56 5.17 0.49
N ASP A 163 9.73 5.50 1.78
CA ASP A 163 10.47 6.69 2.21
C ASP A 163 11.98 6.48 2.09
N SER A 164 12.76 7.45 2.59
CA SER A 164 14.23 7.41 2.58
C SER A 164 14.81 6.37 3.55
N GLU A 165 14.09 6.02 4.60
CA GLU A 165 14.47 5.00 5.60
C GLU A 165 14.08 3.59 5.18
N GLY A 166 13.28 3.43 4.11
CA GLY A 166 12.85 2.14 3.59
C GLY A 166 11.51 1.65 4.18
N ASN A 167 10.79 2.47 4.97
CA ASN A 167 9.45 2.13 5.40
C ASN A 167 8.52 2.17 4.18
N LYS A 168 7.71 1.13 4.02
CA LYS A 168 6.94 0.91 2.79
C LYS A 168 5.46 1.02 3.02
N ALA A 169 4.79 1.77 2.14
CA ALA A 169 3.33 1.84 2.03
C ALA A 169 2.82 1.20 0.76
N ILE A 170 1.61 0.64 0.82
CA ILE A 170 0.86 0.13 -0.31
C ILE A 170 -0.60 0.60 -0.25
N ALA A 171 -1.19 0.85 -1.43
CA ALA A 171 -2.62 1.10 -1.59
C ALA A 171 -3.15 0.33 -2.79
N SER A 172 -4.40 -0.14 -2.71
CA SER A 172 -5.00 -1.00 -3.73
C SER A 172 -6.25 -0.37 -4.32
N LEU A 173 -6.36 -0.43 -5.65
CA LEU A 173 -7.53 -0.03 -6.43
C LEU A 173 -8.14 -1.27 -7.09
N SER A 174 -9.42 -1.51 -6.89
CA SER A 174 -10.17 -2.56 -7.60
C SER A 174 -10.51 -2.10 -9.02
N VAL A 175 -10.09 -2.87 -10.02
CA VAL A 175 -10.38 -2.60 -11.44
C VAL A 175 -11.34 -3.65 -11.96
N LYS A 176 -12.59 -3.27 -12.21
CA LYS A 176 -13.60 -4.13 -12.84
C LYS A 176 -13.61 -3.91 -14.35
N VAL A 177 -13.16 -4.91 -15.08
CA VAL A 177 -13.23 -4.93 -16.54
C VAL A 177 -14.51 -5.64 -16.96
N LYS A 178 -15.43 -4.90 -17.57
CA LYS A 178 -16.70 -5.44 -18.10
C LYS A 178 -16.51 -6.00 -19.50
N ALA A 179 -17.13 -7.14 -19.79
CA ALA A 179 -17.23 -7.63 -21.14
C ALA A 179 -17.96 -6.60 -22.03
N ILE A 180 -17.48 -6.42 -23.25
CA ILE A 180 -18.24 -5.63 -24.22
C ILE A 180 -19.53 -6.37 -24.50
N GLN A 181 -20.67 -5.83 -24.02
CA GLN A 181 -21.99 -6.28 -24.42
C GLN A 181 -22.22 -5.76 -25.85
N VAL A 182 -21.91 -6.57 -26.83
CA VAL A 182 -22.45 -6.30 -28.16
C VAL A 182 -23.97 -6.41 -28.02
N ALA A 183 -24.64 -5.26 -28.00
CA ALA A 183 -26.10 -5.22 -27.93
C ALA A 183 -26.64 -6.07 -29.09
N ARG A 184 -27.08 -7.28 -28.78
CA ARG A 184 -27.98 -8.02 -29.67
C ARG A 184 -29.25 -7.21 -29.65
N THR A 185 -29.41 -6.31 -30.61
CA THR A 185 -30.72 -5.79 -30.96
C THR A 185 -31.55 -6.97 -31.40
N SER A 186 -32.25 -7.59 -30.42
CA SER A 186 -33.37 -8.45 -30.72
C SER A 186 -34.45 -7.57 -31.34
N ARG A 187 -34.35 -7.36 -32.64
CA ARG A 187 -35.53 -6.96 -33.40
C ARG A 187 -36.52 -8.11 -33.22
N LYS A 188 -37.48 -7.95 -32.30
CA LYS A 188 -38.78 -8.61 -32.42
C LYS A 188 -39.36 -8.17 -33.75
N SER A 189 -39.10 -8.92 -34.78
CA SER A 189 -39.77 -8.80 -36.04
C SER A 189 -41.04 -9.64 -35.95
N SER A 190 -42.13 -9.01 -35.54
CA SER A 190 -43.47 -9.46 -35.91
C SER A 190 -43.63 -9.09 -37.38
N VAL A 191 -43.35 -10.01 -38.28
CA VAL A 191 -43.71 -9.87 -39.69
C VAL A 191 -44.41 -11.15 -40.13
N ALA A 192 -45.62 -10.91 -40.62
CA ALA A 192 -46.49 -11.85 -41.30
C ALA A 192 -45.79 -12.59 -42.44
N VAL A 193 -46.23 -13.83 -42.64
CA VAL A 193 -45.84 -14.73 -43.72
C VAL A 193 -45.97 -14.05 -45.08
N GLY A 194 -44.82 -13.89 -45.75
CA GLY A 194 -44.69 -13.60 -47.18
C GLY A 194 -43.45 -14.33 -47.67
N THR A 195 -43.67 -15.38 -48.44
CA THR A 195 -42.65 -16.21 -49.09
C THR A 195 -41.86 -15.40 -50.12
N THR A 196 -40.70 -14.88 -49.78
CA THR A 196 -39.63 -14.58 -50.74
C THR A 196 -38.30 -14.86 -50.08
N SER A 197 -37.51 -15.66 -50.77
CA SER A 197 -36.16 -16.08 -50.38
C SER A 197 -35.28 -14.88 -50.02
N ARG A 198 -35.02 -14.69 -48.73
CA ARG A 198 -33.92 -13.79 -48.32
C ARG A 198 -32.61 -14.51 -48.50
N PRO A 199 -31.64 -13.96 -49.22
CA PRO A 199 -30.27 -14.51 -49.21
C PRO A 199 -29.75 -14.47 -47.77
N ASN A 200 -29.35 -15.60 -47.30
CA ASN A 200 -28.74 -15.78 -45.96
C ASN A 200 -27.35 -15.11 -45.97
N TYR A 201 -27.33 -13.81 -45.75
CA TYR A 201 -26.11 -12.97 -45.81
C TYR A 201 -25.06 -13.34 -44.77
N TYR A 202 -25.37 -14.21 -43.82
CA TYR A 202 -24.45 -14.64 -42.77
C TYR A 202 -23.65 -15.90 -43.14
N GLY A 203 -24.02 -16.61 -44.19
CA GLY A 203 -23.38 -17.91 -44.50
C GLY A 203 -22.17 -17.84 -45.43
N THR A 204 -22.02 -16.78 -46.23
CA THR A 204 -21.03 -16.68 -47.29
C THR A 204 -20.05 -15.53 -47.18
N SER A 205 -20.23 -14.61 -46.25
CA SER A 205 -19.29 -13.51 -46.03
C SER A 205 -18.16 -13.94 -45.13
N VAL A 206 -16.94 -13.45 -45.36
CA VAL A 206 -15.75 -13.67 -44.51
C VAL A 206 -16.04 -13.32 -43.05
N ILE A 207 -16.73 -12.20 -42.83
CA ILE A 207 -17.07 -11.72 -41.48
C ILE A 207 -18.10 -12.65 -40.82
N GLY A 208 -19.14 -13.09 -41.53
CA GLY A 208 -20.14 -14.05 -41.01
C GLY A 208 -19.47 -15.39 -40.61
N ALA A 209 -18.52 -15.85 -41.42
CA ALA A 209 -17.75 -17.03 -41.10
C ALA A 209 -16.91 -16.83 -39.81
N ALA A 210 -16.24 -15.69 -39.67
CA ALA A 210 -15.44 -15.36 -38.48
C ALA A 210 -16.31 -15.30 -37.22
N TYR A 211 -17.45 -14.61 -37.25
CA TYR A 211 -18.36 -14.56 -36.11
C TYR A 211 -18.93 -15.92 -35.72
N SER A 212 -19.10 -16.85 -36.66
CA SER A 212 -19.55 -18.22 -36.36
C SER A 212 -18.52 -19.06 -35.58
N ARG A 213 -17.29 -18.58 -35.47
CA ARG A 213 -16.16 -19.29 -34.82
C ARG A 213 -15.69 -18.61 -33.54
N LEU A 214 -16.41 -17.62 -33.05
CA LEU A 214 -16.12 -17.03 -31.75
C LEU A 214 -16.15 -18.09 -30.63
N GLY A 215 -15.09 -18.09 -29.80
CA GLY A 215 -14.94 -19.04 -28.70
C GLY A 215 -14.26 -20.35 -29.08
N CYS A 216 -13.90 -20.58 -30.34
CA CYS A 216 -13.08 -21.73 -30.71
C CYS A 216 -11.69 -21.63 -30.07
N PRO A 217 -11.13 -22.73 -29.51
CA PRO A 217 -9.80 -22.74 -28.92
C PRO A 217 -8.70 -22.45 -29.96
N TYR A 218 -7.65 -21.74 -29.51
CA TYR A 218 -6.43 -21.58 -30.29
C TYR A 218 -5.60 -22.87 -30.21
N VAL A 219 -5.22 -23.43 -31.34
CA VAL A 219 -4.30 -24.57 -31.46
C VAL A 219 -3.34 -24.27 -32.60
N TRP A 220 -2.02 -24.32 -32.31
CA TRP A 220 -0.98 -24.06 -33.32
C TRP A 220 -1.10 -25.06 -34.52
N GLY A 221 -1.08 -24.53 -35.74
CA GLY A 221 -1.21 -25.31 -36.98
C GLY A 221 -2.62 -25.77 -37.31
N ALA A 222 -3.65 -25.39 -36.53
CA ALA A 222 -5.02 -25.79 -36.81
C ALA A 222 -5.71 -24.84 -37.78
N GLU A 223 -6.47 -25.43 -38.77
CA GLU A 223 -7.19 -24.71 -39.82
C GLU A 223 -8.72 -24.75 -39.68
N GLY A 224 -9.22 -25.28 -38.57
CA GLY A 224 -10.66 -25.41 -38.29
C GLY A 224 -11.22 -26.83 -38.55
N PRO A 225 -12.54 -26.99 -38.37
CA PRO A 225 -13.56 -26.00 -38.05
C PRO A 225 -13.73 -25.69 -36.56
N ASN A 226 -13.13 -26.48 -35.62
CA ASN A 226 -13.38 -26.38 -34.19
C ASN A 226 -12.22 -25.74 -33.41
N THR A 227 -11.03 -25.72 -34.00
CA THR A 227 -9.82 -25.09 -33.44
C THR A 227 -9.06 -24.38 -34.56
N PHE A 228 -8.36 -23.30 -34.21
CA PHE A 228 -7.67 -22.48 -35.20
C PHE A 228 -6.35 -21.93 -34.65
N ASP A 229 -5.37 -21.75 -35.52
CA ASP A 229 -4.35 -20.74 -35.28
C ASP A 229 -4.72 -19.41 -35.98
N CYS A 230 -3.86 -18.37 -35.88
CA CYS A 230 -4.15 -17.05 -36.42
C CYS A 230 -4.39 -17.07 -37.96
N SER A 231 -3.56 -17.78 -38.69
CA SER A 231 -3.66 -17.88 -40.14
C SER A 231 -4.72 -18.89 -40.58
N GLY A 232 -4.92 -19.96 -39.82
CA GLY A 232 -5.95 -20.97 -40.07
C GLY A 232 -7.37 -20.40 -39.98
N LEU A 233 -7.66 -19.53 -39.02
CA LEU A 233 -8.95 -18.84 -38.94
C LEU A 233 -9.20 -17.96 -40.16
N VAL A 234 -8.22 -17.17 -40.59
CA VAL A 234 -8.33 -16.30 -41.78
C VAL A 234 -8.54 -17.16 -43.01
N LYS A 235 -7.70 -18.18 -43.25
CA LYS A 235 -7.83 -19.13 -44.36
C LYS A 235 -9.23 -19.73 -44.42
N TRP A 236 -9.74 -20.22 -43.28
CA TRP A 236 -11.05 -20.86 -43.19
C TRP A 236 -12.20 -19.89 -43.51
N CYS A 237 -12.13 -18.65 -43.01
CA CYS A 237 -13.17 -17.63 -43.25
C CYS A 237 -13.23 -17.24 -44.75
N TYR A 238 -12.08 -17.03 -45.39
CA TYR A 238 -12.03 -16.70 -46.80
C TYR A 238 -12.41 -17.89 -47.71
N ALA A 239 -12.10 -19.13 -47.28
CA ALA A 239 -12.60 -20.32 -47.99
C ALA A 239 -14.11 -20.43 -48.00
N LYS A 240 -14.79 -20.03 -46.90
CA LYS A 240 -16.26 -19.95 -46.86
C LYS A 240 -16.84 -18.90 -47.79
N ALA A 241 -16.05 -17.88 -48.15
CA ALA A 241 -16.42 -16.87 -49.14
C ALA A 241 -15.90 -17.23 -50.56
N GLY A 242 -15.42 -18.46 -50.76
CA GLY A 242 -14.94 -18.97 -52.07
C GLY A 242 -13.54 -18.56 -52.46
N LYS A 243 -12.72 -17.98 -51.51
CA LYS A 243 -11.34 -17.54 -51.77
C LYS A 243 -10.36 -18.43 -51.04
N SER A 244 -9.41 -19.04 -51.72
CA SER A 244 -8.34 -19.85 -51.16
C SER A 244 -7.16 -18.96 -50.73
N LEU A 245 -6.70 -19.12 -49.46
CA LEU A 245 -5.50 -18.47 -48.94
C LEU A 245 -4.49 -19.50 -48.42
N PRO A 246 -3.20 -19.20 -48.46
CA PRO A 246 -2.18 -20.07 -47.86
C PRO A 246 -2.31 -20.11 -46.33
N HIS A 247 -1.93 -21.23 -45.71
CA HIS A 247 -1.87 -21.34 -44.23
C HIS A 247 -0.51 -20.81 -43.71
N SER A 248 -0.29 -19.53 -43.90
CA SER A 248 0.90 -18.82 -43.39
C SER A 248 0.61 -17.33 -43.38
N SER A 249 0.77 -16.66 -42.28
CA SER A 249 0.54 -15.21 -42.16
C SER A 249 1.51 -14.40 -43.04
N SER A 250 2.74 -14.85 -43.24
CA SER A 250 3.68 -14.23 -44.15
C SER A 250 3.30 -14.41 -45.64
N ALA A 251 2.81 -15.58 -46.02
CA ALA A 251 2.35 -15.85 -47.38
C ALA A 251 1.02 -15.13 -47.68
N MET A 252 0.12 -14.99 -46.68
CA MET A 252 -1.12 -14.24 -46.84
C MET A 252 -0.89 -12.75 -47.16
N LYS A 253 0.18 -12.14 -46.63
CA LYS A 253 0.57 -10.77 -46.96
C LYS A 253 0.73 -10.52 -48.44
N SER A 254 1.14 -11.54 -49.20
CA SER A 254 1.33 -11.49 -50.66
C SER A 254 0.07 -11.87 -51.46
N SER A 255 -1.02 -12.24 -50.79
CA SER A 255 -2.26 -12.71 -51.44
C SER A 255 -3.30 -11.59 -51.66
N GLY A 256 -2.97 -10.36 -51.31
CA GLY A 256 -3.86 -9.18 -51.47
C GLY A 256 -3.09 -7.91 -51.81
N THR A 257 -3.84 -6.83 -51.98
CA THR A 257 -3.30 -5.49 -52.22
C THR A 257 -3.20 -4.76 -50.87
N VAL A 258 -2.09 -4.07 -50.61
CA VAL A 258 -1.93 -3.27 -49.39
C VAL A 258 -2.79 -2.03 -49.51
N ILE A 259 -3.67 -1.83 -48.55
CA ILE A 259 -4.52 -0.63 -48.40
C ILE A 259 -4.22 0.09 -47.07
N SER A 260 -4.56 1.37 -46.98
CA SER A 260 -4.44 2.10 -45.73
C SER A 260 -5.53 1.62 -44.74
N VAL A 261 -5.21 1.66 -43.45
CA VAL A 261 -6.20 1.31 -42.39
C VAL A 261 -7.46 2.19 -42.44
N SER A 262 -7.29 3.46 -42.87
CA SER A 262 -8.41 4.40 -43.06
C SER A 262 -9.30 4.07 -44.25
N SER A 263 -8.83 3.26 -45.20
CA SER A 263 -9.57 2.85 -46.39
C SER A 263 -10.13 1.43 -46.29
N ALA A 264 -9.76 0.70 -45.21
CA ALA A 264 -10.17 -0.69 -45.03
C ALA A 264 -11.67 -0.82 -44.82
N GLN A 265 -12.25 -1.79 -45.51
CA GLN A 265 -13.68 -2.14 -45.39
C GLN A 265 -13.83 -3.50 -44.68
N PRO A 266 -14.97 -3.74 -44.02
CA PRO A 266 -15.23 -5.04 -43.46
C PRO A 266 -15.13 -6.17 -44.48
N GLY A 267 -14.15 -7.08 -44.33
CA GLY A 267 -13.91 -8.18 -45.23
C GLY A 267 -12.68 -8.01 -46.16
N ASP A 268 -11.95 -6.91 -46.02
CA ASP A 268 -10.64 -6.67 -46.69
C ASP A 268 -9.51 -7.46 -46.05
#